data_2006716f1b1c0def8561939999e5dc69
#
_entry.id   2006716f1b1c0def8561939999e5dc69
#
_cell.length_a   1.000
_cell.length_b   1.000
_cell.length_c   1.000
_cell.angle_alpha   90.00
_cell.angle_beta   90.00
_cell.angle_gamma   90.00
#
_symmetry.space_group_name_H-M   'P 1'
#
loop_
_entity.id
_entity.type
_entity.pdbx_description
1 polymer ?
#
loop_
_entity_poly.entity_id
_entity_poly.type
_entity_poly.pdbx_seq_one_letter_code
_entity_poly.pdbx_strand_id
1 'polypeptide(L)' 'MLIHLENLFFPIRILKTNMIWLPDGNQVTQVTIESKDYEKFFSLIEKIKKIVNAVRKIELVVEIAGK' A
#
# COMPACT_ATOMS: atom_id res chain seq x y z
N MET A 1 6.40 -14.56 -7.91
CA MET A 1 6.94 -14.32 -6.58
C MET A 1 6.07 -13.41 -5.76
N LEU A 2 5.85 -13.77 -4.53
CA LEU A 2 5.01 -12.98 -3.66
C LEU A 2 5.79 -11.84 -3.04
N ILE A 3 5.21 -10.67 -3.09
CA ILE A 3 5.76 -9.51 -2.42
C ILE A 3 5.12 -9.42 -1.05
N HIS A 4 5.94 -9.42 -0.03
CA HIS A 4 5.43 -9.32 1.32
C HIS A 4 5.24 -7.86 1.69
N LEU A 5 4.13 -7.29 1.22
CA LEU A 5 3.82 -5.90 1.49
C LEU A 5 3.76 -5.62 3.00
N GLU A 6 3.38 -6.61 3.77
CA GLU A 6 3.32 -6.44 5.21
C GLU A 6 4.69 -6.10 5.78
N ASN A 7 5.74 -6.68 5.21
CA ASN A 7 7.09 -6.37 5.67
C ASN A 7 7.48 -4.95 5.32
N LEU A 8 7.08 -4.48 4.15
CA LEU A 8 7.35 -3.12 3.74
C LEU A 8 6.62 -2.10 4.62
N PHE A 9 5.43 -2.45 5.05
CA PHE A 9 4.61 -1.55 5.85
C PHE A 9 4.86 -1.67 7.34
N PHE A 10 5.66 -2.67 7.75
CA PHE A 10 5.94 -2.80 9.16
C PHE A 10 6.50 -1.50 9.72
N PRO A 11 6.04 -1.04 10.89
CA PRO A 11 5.13 -1.69 11.84
C PRO A 11 3.64 -1.40 11.60
N ILE A 12 3.28 -0.90 10.46
CA ILE A 12 1.90 -0.57 10.14
C ILE A 12 1.14 -1.87 9.89
N ARG A 13 -0.04 -1.96 10.50
CA ARG A 13 -0.86 -3.14 10.35
C ARG A 13 -1.74 -3.03 9.11
N ILE A 14 -1.61 -3.98 8.21
CA ILE A 14 -2.43 -4.03 7.02
C ILE A 14 -3.66 -4.86 7.30
N LEU A 15 -4.84 -4.26 7.13
CA LEU A 15 -6.10 -4.95 7.39
C LEU A 15 -6.60 -5.70 6.17
N LYS A 16 -6.35 -5.15 4.99
CA LYS A 16 -6.85 -5.76 3.77
C LYS A 16 -5.99 -5.34 2.60
N THR A 17 -5.85 -6.24 1.63
CA THR A 17 -5.08 -5.97 0.42
C THR A 17 -5.87 -6.44 -0.79
N ASN A 18 -5.98 -5.59 -1.80
CA ASN A 18 -6.59 -5.93 -3.07
C ASN A 18 -5.62 -5.61 -4.20
N MET A 19 -5.59 -6.48 -5.20
CA MET A 19 -4.81 -6.22 -6.40
C MET A 19 -5.74 -6.11 -7.58
N ILE A 20 -5.55 -5.06 -8.38
CA ILE A 20 -6.40 -4.78 -9.53
C ILE A 20 -5.52 -4.68 -10.76
N TRP A 21 -5.85 -5.46 -11.79
CA TRP A 21 -5.16 -5.39 -13.07
C TRP A 21 -5.95 -4.52 -14.03
N LEU A 22 -5.28 -3.54 -14.59
CA LEU A 22 -5.92 -2.64 -15.55
C LEU A 22 -5.78 -3.18 -16.97
N PRO A 23 -6.68 -2.77 -17.87
CA PRO A 23 -6.63 -3.26 -19.26
C PRO A 23 -5.31 -2.97 -19.98
N ASP A 24 -4.62 -1.90 -19.57
CA ASP A 24 -3.36 -1.53 -20.20
C ASP A 24 -2.17 -2.29 -19.64
N GLY A 25 -2.41 -3.25 -18.75
CA GLY A 25 -1.34 -4.05 -18.19
C GLY A 25 -0.76 -3.55 -16.91
N ASN A 26 -1.17 -2.38 -16.45
CA ASN A 26 -0.70 -1.84 -15.18
C ASN A 26 -1.40 -2.52 -14.02
N GLN A 27 -0.75 -2.47 -12.87
CA GLN A 27 -1.30 -3.08 -11.67
C GLN A 27 -1.48 -2.03 -10.60
N VAL A 28 -2.64 -2.08 -9.94
CA VAL A 28 -2.94 -1.21 -8.80
C VAL A 28 -3.09 -2.09 -7.57
N THR A 29 -2.35 -1.78 -6.53
CA THR A 29 -2.46 -2.49 -5.26
C THR A 29 -3.12 -1.57 -4.25
N GLN A 30 -4.22 -2.04 -3.69
CA GLN A 30 -4.99 -1.28 -2.72
C GLN A 30 -4.79 -1.88 -1.34
N VAL A 31 -4.35 -1.05 -0.41
CA VAL A 31 -4.05 -1.49 0.95
C VAL A 31 -4.92 -0.71 1.92
N THR A 32 -5.57 -1.43 2.83
CA THR A 32 -6.43 -0.81 3.83
C THR A 32 -5.76 -0.87 5.20
N ILE A 33 -5.67 0.28 5.86
CA ILE A 33 -5.08 0.37 7.19
C ILE A 33 -5.99 1.19 8.08
N GLU A 34 -5.71 1.18 9.39
CA GLU A 34 -6.51 1.96 10.33
C GLU A 34 -6.14 3.43 10.25
N SER A 35 -7.11 4.30 10.58
CA SER A 35 -6.87 5.73 10.49
C SER A 35 -5.77 6.19 11.44
N LYS A 36 -5.69 5.62 12.64
CA LYS A 36 -4.64 6.02 13.57
C LYS A 36 -3.26 5.60 13.07
N ASP A 37 -3.16 4.48 12.39
CA ASP A 37 -1.90 4.09 11.79
C ASP A 37 -1.53 5.03 10.65
N TYR A 38 -2.51 5.41 9.87
CA TYR A 38 -2.28 6.34 8.76
C TYR A 38 -1.73 7.67 9.27
N GLU A 39 -2.34 8.21 10.32
CA GLU A 39 -1.88 9.48 10.87
C GLU A 39 -0.49 9.35 11.48
N LYS A 40 -0.27 8.26 12.19
CA LYS A 40 0.98 8.06 12.90
C LYS A 40 2.16 7.83 11.95
N PHE A 41 1.92 7.15 10.86
CA PHE A 41 2.98 6.77 9.94
C PHE A 41 2.84 7.39 8.56
N PHE A 42 2.25 8.56 8.50
CA PHE A 42 1.97 9.19 7.22
C PHE A 42 3.23 9.33 6.37
N SER A 43 4.31 9.83 6.96
CA SER A 43 5.56 10.03 6.22
C SER A 43 6.11 8.72 5.69
N LEU A 44 6.04 7.69 6.51
CA LEU A 44 6.53 6.37 6.10
C LEU A 44 5.70 5.81 4.95
N ILE A 45 4.40 5.99 5.02
CA ILE A 45 3.51 5.50 3.96
C ILE A 45 3.82 6.18 2.64
N GLU A 46 4.06 7.49 2.66
CA GLU A 46 4.41 8.21 1.45
C GLU A 46 5.72 7.72 0.86
N LYS A 47 6.68 7.41 1.70
CA LYS A 47 7.95 6.85 1.24
C LYS A 47 7.74 5.50 0.57
N ILE A 48 6.94 4.64 1.21
CA ILE A 48 6.69 3.32 0.67
C ILE A 48 6.00 3.41 -0.69
N LYS A 49 5.04 4.30 -0.81
CA LYS A 49 4.35 4.49 -2.08
C LYS A 49 5.33 4.86 -3.19
N LYS A 50 6.26 5.75 -2.90
CA LYS A 50 7.24 6.17 -3.89
C LYS A 50 8.16 5.02 -4.28
N ILE A 51 8.61 4.26 -3.29
CA ILE A 51 9.53 3.16 -3.54
C ILE A 51 8.85 2.08 -4.40
N VAL A 52 7.65 1.71 -4.02
CA VAL A 52 6.93 0.66 -4.75
C VAL A 52 6.65 1.10 -6.18
N ASN A 53 6.26 2.35 -6.36
CA ASN A 53 5.96 2.86 -7.70
C ASN A 53 7.22 2.89 -8.56
N ALA A 54 8.33 3.37 -8.00
CA ALA A 54 9.56 3.53 -8.76
C ALA A 54 10.20 2.19 -9.10
N VAL A 55 10.21 1.25 -8.15
CA VAL A 55 10.92 0.00 -8.31
C VAL A 55 10.08 -1.03 -9.05
N ARG A 56 8.81 -1.13 -8.70
CA ARG A 56 7.94 -2.17 -9.23
C ARG A 56 6.96 -1.69 -10.28
N LYS A 57 6.88 -0.38 -10.46
CA LYS A 57 5.90 0.22 -11.38
C LYS A 57 4.49 -0.19 -11.03
N ILE A 58 4.24 -0.29 -9.75
CA ILE A 58 2.93 -0.63 -9.21
C ILE A 58 2.38 0.61 -8.54
N GLU A 59 1.14 0.94 -8.88
CA GLU A 59 0.48 2.06 -8.22
C GLU A 59 -0.09 1.57 -6.90
N LEU A 60 0.33 2.19 -5.81
CA LEU A 60 -0.12 1.81 -4.48
C LEU A 60 -1.15 2.81 -3.99
N VAL A 61 -2.32 2.31 -3.66
CA VAL A 61 -3.40 3.13 -3.11
C VAL A 61 -3.63 2.71 -1.67
N VAL A 62 -3.60 3.68 -0.76
CA VAL A 62 -3.80 3.39 0.65
C VAL A 62 -5.17 3.92 1.06
N GLU A 63 -5.99 3.03 1.61
CA GLU A 63 -7.31 3.38 2.10
C GLU A 63 -7.35 3.29 3.60
N ILE A 64 -8.23 4.10 4.19
CA ILE A 64 -8.36 4.17 5.63
C ILE A 64 -9.65 3.49 6.04
N ALA A 65 -9.52 2.50 6.91
CA ALA A 65 -10.67 1.77 7.43
C ALA A 65 -11.20 2.45 8.69
N GLY A 66 -12.39 2.04 9.09
CA GLY A 66 -12.93 2.48 10.37
C GLY A 66 -13.47 3.88 10.38
N LYS A 67 -13.87 4.34 9.26
CA LYS A 67 -14.50 5.66 9.20
C LYS A 67 -15.90 5.63 9.72
#